data_31c8f14fa1ea903285fd0486506159c6
#
_entry.id   31c8f14fa1ea903285fd0486506159c6
#
_cell.length_a   1.000
_cell.length_b   1.000
_cell.length_c   1.000
_cell.angle_alpha   90.00
_cell.angle_beta   90.00
_cell.angle_gamma   90.00
#
_symmetry.space_group_name_H-M   'P 1'
#
loop_
_entity.id
_entity.type
_entity.pdbx_description
1 polymer ?
#
loop_
_entity_poly.entity_id
_entity_poly.type
_entity_poly.pdbx_seq_one_letter_code
_entity_poly.pdbx_strand_id
1 'polypeptide(L)'
;MPKVESSSQIVIVEDNVEANNLLRDWLKLRFTVTCFLDAESTLRILPASQDRIVFLIDYNMPGDNGITLKKKLTPKFPNAKYVLISGLFDGKLTEAGKAAGFDALVPKPFGMPAITQKIEELLGLKTKESLVEMVKRQTSKI
;
A
#
# COMPACT_ATOMS: atom_id res chain seq x y z
N MET A 1 14.19 -7.42 -12.99
CA MET A 1 13.41 -6.24 -13.35
C MET A 1 14.01 -4.99 -12.74
N PRO A 2 14.04 -3.90 -13.50
CA PRO A 2 14.54 -2.66 -12.92
C PRO A 2 13.62 -2.17 -11.82
N LYS A 3 14.19 -1.71 -10.73
CA LYS A 3 13.42 -1.08 -9.66
C LYS A 3 13.06 0.35 -10.06
N VAL A 4 11.95 0.82 -9.52
CA VAL A 4 11.60 2.23 -9.56
C VAL A 4 12.62 3.00 -8.71
N GLU A 5 12.71 4.31 -8.91
CA GLU A 5 13.61 5.15 -8.15
C GLU A 5 13.53 4.87 -6.65
N SER A 6 14.69 4.96 -5.98
CA SER A 6 14.82 4.62 -4.57
C SER A 6 13.92 5.41 -3.63
N SER A 7 13.47 6.60 -4.06
CA SER A 7 12.53 7.41 -3.27
C SER A 7 11.11 6.87 -3.28
N SER A 8 10.80 5.92 -4.15
CA SER A 8 9.46 5.32 -4.23
C SER A 8 9.38 4.13 -3.29
N GLN A 9 8.80 4.37 -2.12
CA GLN A 9 8.70 3.38 -1.06
C GLN A 9 7.26 2.96 -0.82
N ILE A 10 7.10 1.66 -0.51
CA ILE A 10 5.82 1.09 -0.12
C ILE A 10 5.93 0.65 1.33
N VAL A 11 4.97 1.03 2.14
CA VAL A 11 4.86 0.56 3.53
C VAL A 11 3.60 -0.26 3.66
N ILE A 12 3.75 -1.51 4.09
CA ILE A 12 2.63 -2.43 4.30
C ILE A 12 2.37 -2.54 5.78
N VAL A 13 1.12 -2.30 6.19
CA VAL A 13 0.68 -2.51 7.57
C VAL A 13 -0.46 -3.51 7.55
N GLU A 14 -0.17 -4.75 7.90
CA GLU A 14 -1.09 -5.88 7.82
C GLU A 14 -0.72 -6.88 8.90
N ASP A 15 -1.67 -7.22 9.78
CA ASP A 15 -1.40 -8.10 10.92
C ASP A 15 -1.31 -9.58 10.54
N ASN A 16 -1.88 -9.99 9.42
CA ASN A 16 -1.75 -11.37 8.95
C ASN A 16 -0.38 -11.53 8.30
N VAL A 17 0.47 -12.38 8.92
CA VAL A 17 1.86 -12.54 8.49
C VAL A 17 1.96 -13.07 7.07
N GLU A 18 1.12 -14.05 6.70
CA GLU A 18 1.16 -14.62 5.37
C GLU A 18 0.76 -13.62 4.30
N ALA A 19 -0.31 -12.86 4.54
CA ALA A 19 -0.77 -11.83 3.62
C ALA A 19 0.28 -10.73 3.46
N ASN A 20 0.89 -10.32 4.57
CA ASN A 20 1.96 -9.32 4.55
C ASN A 20 3.14 -9.80 3.72
N ASN A 21 3.58 -11.04 3.94
CA ASN A 21 4.70 -11.62 3.21
C ASN A 21 4.42 -11.75 1.71
N LEU A 22 3.21 -12.14 1.34
CA LEU A 22 2.84 -12.26 -0.07
C LEU A 22 2.90 -10.91 -0.78
N LEU A 23 2.35 -9.87 -0.16
CA LEU A 23 2.43 -8.52 -0.70
C LEU A 23 3.88 -8.04 -0.83
N ARG A 24 4.66 -8.24 0.23
CA ARG A 24 6.06 -7.85 0.24
C ARG A 24 6.84 -8.53 -0.89
N ASP A 25 6.69 -9.85 -1.02
CA ASP A 25 7.47 -10.61 -1.99
C ASP A 25 7.12 -10.22 -3.43
N TRP A 26 5.87 -9.87 -3.68
CA TRP A 26 5.46 -9.37 -4.99
C TRP A 26 5.97 -7.95 -5.24
N LEU A 27 5.73 -7.05 -4.30
CA LEU A 27 6.03 -5.63 -4.51
C LEU A 27 7.51 -5.32 -4.48
N LYS A 28 8.32 -6.09 -3.75
CA LYS A 28 9.77 -5.87 -3.70
C LYS A 28 10.47 -6.13 -5.04
N LEU A 29 9.80 -6.78 -5.98
CA LEU A 29 10.34 -6.95 -7.32
C LEU A 29 10.55 -5.61 -8.02
N ARG A 30 9.81 -4.59 -7.61
CA ARG A 30 9.86 -3.28 -8.27
C ARG A 30 10.10 -2.11 -7.31
N PHE A 31 9.62 -2.21 -6.08
CA PHE A 31 9.65 -1.11 -5.11
C PHE A 31 10.52 -1.45 -3.92
N THR A 32 10.91 -0.42 -3.16
CA THR A 32 11.47 -0.62 -1.83
C THR A 32 10.29 -0.78 -0.86
N VAL A 33 10.27 -1.90 -0.14
CA VAL A 33 9.12 -2.26 0.69
C VAL A 33 9.53 -2.42 2.14
N THR A 34 8.77 -1.80 3.04
CA THR A 34 8.90 -1.97 4.48
C THR A 34 7.59 -2.52 5.03
N CYS A 35 7.66 -3.49 5.93
CA CYS A 35 6.47 -4.18 6.44
C CYS A 35 6.35 -4.02 7.94
N PHE A 36 5.11 -3.82 8.40
CA PHE A 36 4.77 -3.81 9.82
C PHE A 36 3.52 -4.66 10.04
N LEU A 37 3.41 -5.23 11.24
CA LEU A 37 2.28 -6.08 11.58
C LEU A 37 1.20 -5.35 12.39
N ASP A 38 1.49 -4.13 12.85
CA ASP A 38 0.54 -3.35 13.65
C ASP A 38 0.81 -1.85 13.55
N ALA A 39 -0.14 -1.08 14.04
CA ALA A 39 -0.05 0.38 14.01
C ALA A 39 1.06 0.92 14.91
N GLU A 40 1.20 0.35 16.10
CA GLU A 40 2.19 0.80 17.08
C GLU A 40 3.61 0.73 16.53
N SER A 41 3.98 -0.41 15.95
CA SER A 41 5.30 -0.60 15.37
C SER A 41 5.56 0.39 14.24
N THR A 42 4.54 0.63 13.40
CA THR A 42 4.64 1.58 12.30
C THR A 42 4.99 2.97 12.81
N LEU A 43 4.26 3.43 13.82
CA LEU A 43 4.44 4.78 14.38
C LEU A 43 5.76 4.91 15.13
N ARG A 44 6.20 3.85 15.81
CA ARG A 44 7.39 3.87 16.65
C ARG A 44 8.67 3.78 15.82
N ILE A 45 8.66 2.93 14.80
CA ILE A 45 9.89 2.57 14.08
C ILE A 45 10.13 3.46 12.87
N LEU A 46 9.07 3.79 12.13
CA LEU A 46 9.20 4.48 10.85
C LEU A 46 9.45 5.97 11.08
N PRO A 47 10.62 6.51 10.65
CA PRO A 47 10.90 7.93 10.85
C PRO A 47 10.07 8.80 9.92
N ALA A 48 9.74 10.00 10.36
CA ALA A 48 9.02 10.98 9.55
C ALA A 48 9.80 11.27 8.26
N SER A 49 9.08 11.52 7.17
CA SER A 49 9.70 11.72 5.86
C SER A 49 8.82 12.60 4.97
N GLN A 50 9.46 13.35 4.08
CA GLN A 50 8.79 14.13 3.02
C GLN A 50 8.74 13.33 1.71
N ASP A 51 9.28 12.11 1.70
CA ASP A 51 9.33 11.27 0.51
C ASP A 51 7.94 10.83 0.07
N ARG A 52 7.84 10.42 -1.18
CA ARG A 52 6.62 9.85 -1.73
C ARG A 52 6.55 8.40 -1.29
N ILE A 53 5.69 8.14 -0.33
CA ILE A 53 5.46 6.80 0.24
C ILE A 53 4.03 6.42 -0.06
N VAL A 54 3.80 5.15 -0.41
CA VAL A 54 2.44 4.61 -0.48
C VAL A 54 2.26 3.66 0.70
N PHE A 55 1.31 3.97 1.56
CA PHE A 55 0.93 3.12 2.67
C PHE A 55 -0.22 2.22 2.26
N LEU A 56 -0.03 0.91 2.40
CA LEU A 56 -1.09 -0.09 2.25
C LEU A 56 -1.48 -0.52 3.66
N ILE A 57 -2.65 -0.11 4.11
CA ILE A 57 -3.06 -0.26 5.51
C ILE A 57 -4.33 -1.09 5.61
N ASP A 58 -4.25 -2.24 6.31
CA ASP A 58 -5.42 -3.01 6.61
C ASP A 58 -6.28 -2.28 7.65
N TYR A 59 -7.58 -2.28 7.45
CA TYR A 59 -8.50 -1.65 8.40
C TYR A 59 -8.53 -2.39 9.73
N ASN A 60 -8.67 -3.73 9.69
CA ASN A 60 -8.82 -4.54 10.89
C ASN A 60 -7.46 -5.00 11.41
N MET A 61 -7.03 -4.37 12.50
CA MET A 61 -5.77 -4.71 13.16
C MET A 61 -5.96 -4.60 14.67
N PRO A 62 -5.16 -5.33 15.46
CA PRO A 62 -5.15 -5.13 16.91
C PRO A 62 -4.70 -3.70 17.25
N GLY A 63 -5.29 -3.12 18.27
CA GLY A 63 -5.01 -1.75 18.67
C GLY A 63 -5.73 -0.77 17.74
N ASP A 64 -5.01 0.23 17.22
CA ASP A 64 -5.59 1.21 16.31
C ASP A 64 -6.00 0.55 15.00
N ASN A 65 -7.20 0.86 14.50
CA ASN A 65 -7.59 0.44 13.16
C ASN A 65 -6.88 1.29 12.10
N GLY A 66 -7.05 0.91 10.82
CA GLY A 66 -6.36 1.59 9.72
C GLY A 66 -6.69 3.07 9.59
N ILE A 67 -7.91 3.47 9.91
CA ILE A 67 -8.32 4.88 9.83
C ILE A 67 -7.64 5.70 10.92
N THR A 68 -7.61 5.19 12.14
CA THR A 68 -6.93 5.85 13.25
C THR A 68 -5.43 5.96 12.98
N LEU A 69 -4.83 4.89 12.45
CA LEU A 69 -3.42 4.91 12.09
C LEU A 69 -3.12 6.00 11.07
N LYS A 70 -3.93 6.10 10.01
CA LYS A 70 -3.71 7.14 8.99
C LYS A 70 -3.72 8.54 9.59
N LYS A 71 -4.64 8.81 10.51
CA LYS A 71 -4.71 10.12 11.15
C LYS A 71 -3.41 10.46 11.89
N LYS A 72 -2.80 9.45 12.51
CA LYS A 72 -1.53 9.63 13.22
C LYS A 72 -0.33 9.71 12.29
N LEU A 73 -0.40 9.07 11.12
CA LEU A 73 0.68 9.10 10.14
C LEU A 73 0.74 10.40 9.34
N THR A 74 -0.41 10.99 9.05
CA THR A 74 -0.48 12.14 8.15
C THR A 74 0.46 13.30 8.51
N PRO A 75 0.59 13.71 9.79
CA PRO A 75 1.53 14.77 10.13
C PRO A 75 3.00 14.42 9.91
N LYS A 76 3.33 13.13 10.01
CA LYS A 76 4.70 12.63 9.83
C LYS A 76 5.05 12.38 8.36
N PHE A 77 4.04 12.13 7.54
CA PHE A 77 4.21 11.78 6.13
C PHE A 77 3.23 12.57 5.27
N PRO A 78 3.43 13.89 5.17
CA PRO A 78 2.45 14.77 4.50
C PRO A 78 2.35 14.55 3.00
N ASN A 79 3.37 13.97 2.37
CA ASN A 79 3.37 13.74 0.93
C ASN A 79 3.05 12.29 0.56
N ALA A 80 2.67 11.46 1.54
CA ALA A 80 2.35 10.06 1.31
C ALA A 80 0.97 9.89 0.69
N LYS A 81 0.77 8.76 0.04
CA LYS A 81 -0.52 8.29 -0.42
C LYS A 81 -0.96 7.13 0.46
N TYR A 82 -2.25 7.03 0.70
CA TYR A 82 -2.79 6.07 1.65
C TYR A 82 -3.85 5.22 1.01
N VAL A 83 -3.68 3.90 1.09
CA VAL A 83 -4.63 2.90 0.57
C VAL A 83 -5.20 2.13 1.76
N LEU A 84 -6.51 2.12 1.90
CA LEU A 84 -7.19 1.35 2.92
C LEU A 84 -7.63 0.02 2.33
N ILE A 85 -7.29 -1.07 3.00
CA ILE A 85 -7.62 -2.43 2.57
C ILE A 85 -8.55 -3.04 3.61
N SER A 86 -9.64 -3.68 3.16
CA SER A 86 -10.57 -4.34 4.07
C SER A 86 -11.29 -5.49 3.39
N GLY A 87 -11.60 -6.53 4.16
CA GLY A 87 -12.42 -7.63 3.69
C GLY A 87 -13.89 -7.28 3.55
N LEU A 88 -14.31 -6.17 4.15
CA LEU A 88 -15.70 -5.75 4.09
C LEU A 88 -15.78 -4.22 4.04
N PHE A 89 -16.14 -3.69 2.88
CA PHE A 89 -16.48 -2.28 2.73
C PHE A 89 -18.00 -2.16 2.64
N ASP A 90 -18.66 -1.96 3.78
CA ASP A 90 -20.05 -1.54 3.79
C ASP A 90 -20.11 -0.02 3.52
N GLY A 91 -21.32 0.53 3.44
CA GLY A 91 -21.48 1.96 3.19
C GLY A 91 -20.81 2.82 4.25
N LYS A 92 -20.85 2.38 5.51
CA LYS A 92 -20.30 3.13 6.63
C LYS A 92 -18.78 3.20 6.57
N LEU A 93 -18.11 2.08 6.33
CA LEU A 93 -16.65 2.05 6.22
C LEU A 93 -16.17 2.80 4.99
N THR A 94 -16.87 2.65 3.87
CA THR A 94 -16.54 3.37 2.64
C THR A 94 -16.57 4.88 2.88
N GLU A 95 -17.62 5.39 3.50
CA GLU A 95 -17.72 6.81 3.81
C GLU A 95 -16.65 7.27 4.80
N ALA A 96 -16.38 6.46 5.82
CA ALA A 96 -15.35 6.78 6.81
C ALA A 96 -13.96 6.84 6.19
N GLY A 97 -13.66 5.91 5.27
CA GLY A 97 -12.37 5.90 4.57
C GLY A 97 -12.19 7.11 3.67
N LYS A 98 -13.23 7.48 2.95
CA LYS A 98 -13.20 8.69 2.12
C LYS A 98 -13.05 9.94 2.97
N ALA A 99 -13.82 10.04 4.05
CA ALA A 99 -13.77 11.19 4.96
C ALA A 99 -12.39 11.33 5.62
N ALA A 100 -11.71 10.21 5.88
CA ALA A 100 -10.37 10.21 6.45
C ALA A 100 -9.29 10.60 5.43
N GLY A 101 -9.65 10.73 4.15
CA GLY A 101 -8.71 11.16 3.12
C GLY A 101 -7.87 10.07 2.51
N PHE A 102 -8.33 8.81 2.57
CA PHE A 102 -7.64 7.74 1.85
C PHE A 102 -7.71 7.98 0.34
N ASP A 103 -6.59 7.75 -0.33
CA ASP A 103 -6.48 7.95 -1.78
C ASP A 103 -7.11 6.80 -2.57
N ALA A 104 -7.23 5.64 -1.95
CA ALA A 104 -7.90 4.48 -2.55
C ALA A 104 -8.44 3.55 -1.47
N LEU A 105 -9.53 2.85 -1.79
CA LEU A 105 -10.12 1.82 -0.95
C LEU A 105 -10.10 0.53 -1.75
N VAL A 106 -9.44 -0.51 -1.22
CA VAL A 106 -9.26 -1.77 -1.94
C VAL A 106 -9.88 -2.92 -1.15
N PRO A 107 -10.91 -3.57 -1.70
CA PRO A 107 -11.51 -4.71 -1.01
C PRO A 107 -10.67 -5.97 -1.14
N LYS A 108 -10.70 -6.82 -0.11
CA LYS A 108 -10.13 -8.16 -0.15
C LYS A 108 -11.21 -9.15 -0.65
N PRO A 109 -10.86 -10.15 -1.40
CA PRO A 109 -9.53 -10.42 -1.97
C PRO A 109 -9.24 -9.50 -3.16
N PHE A 110 -7.96 -9.22 -3.37
CA PHE A 110 -7.53 -8.44 -4.53
C PHE A 110 -6.41 -9.19 -5.24
N GLY A 111 -6.28 -8.95 -6.55
CA GLY A 111 -5.18 -9.51 -7.32
C GLY A 111 -3.92 -8.68 -7.15
N MET A 112 -2.77 -9.33 -7.19
CA MET A 112 -1.48 -8.63 -7.11
C MET A 112 -1.28 -7.64 -8.26
N PRO A 113 -1.66 -7.98 -9.51
CA PRO A 113 -1.58 -6.99 -10.59
C PRO A 113 -2.44 -5.75 -10.34
N ALA A 114 -3.63 -5.93 -9.77
CA ALA A 114 -4.53 -4.80 -9.52
C ALA A 114 -3.96 -3.83 -8.47
N ILE A 115 -3.40 -4.38 -7.38
CA ILE A 115 -2.81 -3.53 -6.34
C ILE A 115 -1.56 -2.82 -6.86
N THR A 116 -0.77 -3.49 -7.68
CA THR A 116 0.42 -2.89 -8.29
C THR A 116 0.03 -1.71 -9.19
N GLN A 117 -1.00 -1.88 -10.00
CA GLN A 117 -1.49 -0.82 -10.87
C GLN A 117 -1.96 0.38 -10.06
N LYS A 118 -2.68 0.13 -8.97
CA LYS A 118 -3.16 1.20 -8.09
C LYS A 118 -1.98 1.98 -7.49
N ILE A 119 -0.96 1.29 -7.05
CA ILE A 119 0.25 1.92 -6.50
C ILE A 119 0.93 2.79 -7.57
N GLU A 120 1.06 2.27 -8.78
CA GLU A 120 1.67 3.01 -9.89
C GLU A 120 0.90 4.29 -10.19
N GLU A 121 -0.43 4.21 -10.19
CA GLU A 121 -1.28 5.38 -10.40
C GLU A 121 -1.05 6.44 -9.31
N LEU A 122 -1.00 6.00 -8.05
CA LEU A 122 -0.83 6.91 -6.92
C LEU A 122 0.56 7.56 -6.90
N LEU A 123 1.57 6.85 -7.38
CA LEU A 123 2.92 7.40 -7.52
C LEU A 123 3.08 8.28 -8.75
N GLY A 124 2.10 8.31 -9.63
CA GLY A 124 2.17 9.07 -10.88
C GLY A 124 3.18 8.50 -11.86
N LEU A 125 3.40 7.20 -11.83
CA LEU A 125 4.34 6.55 -12.73
C LEU A 125 3.72 6.41 -14.11
N LYS A 126 4.31 7.09 -15.08
CA LYS A 126 3.87 7.06 -16.48
C LYS A 126 4.78 6.14 -17.29
N THR A 127 4.99 4.95 -16.81
CA THR A 127 5.80 4.00 -17.53
C THR A 127 4.98 3.38 -18.66
N LYS A 128 5.56 3.28 -19.83
CA LYS A 128 4.94 2.53 -20.92
C LYS A 128 4.73 1.08 -20.52
N GLU A 129 5.48 0.63 -19.51
CA GLU A 129 5.40 -0.71 -18.98
C GLU A 129 5.33 -0.68 -17.47
N SER A 130 4.15 -0.95 -16.96
CA SER A 130 3.97 -1.30 -15.57
C SER A 130 4.51 -2.71 -15.32
N LEU A 131 4.67 -3.08 -14.04
CA LEU A 131 5.04 -4.44 -13.69
C LEU A 131 4.04 -5.44 -14.27
N VAL A 132 2.75 -5.10 -14.27
CA VAL A 132 1.69 -5.93 -14.83
C VAL A 132 1.94 -6.22 -16.30
N GLU A 133 2.25 -5.20 -17.06
CA GLU A 133 2.48 -5.36 -18.50
C GLU A 133 3.75 -6.13 -18.79
N MET A 134 4.79 -5.94 -18.00
CA MET A 134 6.01 -6.70 -18.13
C MET A 134 5.77 -8.19 -17.92
N VAL A 135 4.99 -8.54 -16.89
CA VAL A 135 4.63 -9.93 -16.60
C VAL A 135 3.81 -10.53 -17.74
N LYS A 136 2.80 -9.80 -18.22
CA LYS A 136 1.97 -10.26 -19.34
C LYS A 136 2.81 -10.53 -20.59
N ARG A 137 3.75 -9.64 -20.88
CA ARG A 137 4.60 -9.77 -22.05
C ARG A 137 5.49 -11.00 -21.97
N GLN A 138 6.06 -11.27 -20.80
CA GLN A 138 6.89 -12.46 -20.62
C GLN A 138 6.07 -13.74 -20.73
N THR A 139 4.87 -13.73 -20.20
CA THR A 139 3.96 -14.87 -20.29
C THR A 139 3.59 -15.17 -21.74
N SER A 140 3.33 -14.15 -22.54
CA SER A 140 2.91 -14.34 -23.92
C SER A 140 4.06 -14.76 -24.85
N LYS A 141 5.32 -14.70 -24.41
CA LYS A 141 6.46 -15.16 -25.18
C LYS A 141 6.75 -16.65 -25.02
N ILE A 142 6.07 -17.27 -24.10
CA ILE A 142 6.21 -18.71 -23.86
C ILE A 142 5.24 -19.48 -24.76
#